data_e2cbef40d8b388482a1468cc40586412
#
_entry.id   e2cbef40d8b388482a1468cc40586412
#
_cell.length_a   1.000
_cell.length_b   1.000
_cell.length_c   1.000
_cell.angle_alpha   90.00
_cell.angle_beta   90.00
_cell.angle_gamma   90.00
#
_symmetry.space_group_name_H-M   'P 1'
#
loop_
_entity.id
_entity.type
_entity.pdbx_description
1 polymer ?
#
loop_
_entity_poly.entity_id
_entity_poly.type
_entity_poly.pdbx_seq_one_letter_code
_entity_poly.pdbx_strand_id
1 'polypeptide(L)'
;MFKKEKVESSSKDYEKIIDQQDEKINVLLMGVSGCGKSTLINAILGEEAAKTGQGSSATERMEVYSNDSLPFRLIDTVGYEYSFLKQLKIKNEIMKWSKSAIGKKSTDKLIHVIWFCIDATSKRIDKQVLDFIKSVSLTWKNVPIIVVFTKSYSDAEEKDNKEMFEKVKSEYKDSDKLNIKGTCYVVAKSYPINENYVVSEKGLEELVEMTNELAPEAMKINKENIIELDKRLKNNRAYTVIVTTTIGASVIGAVPIPVADAAVLVPLQTLMLNSISKIYKIKEEDQTNKIIETIIKVGTTTLVGRGLVKMLGGVNAAMAVINGAVAGAVTFVAGAICNTVFSKVYFGELDINKTDWSEMITKLFDEKMPTIVTSAQKYIDDKNVNEFVENLLKAFGIKKSKEEK
;
A
#
# COMPACT_ATOMS: atom_id res chain seq x y z
N MET A 1 -12.50 -13.26 -9.36
CA MET A 1 -13.33 -12.58 -10.38
C MET A 1 -14.05 -11.45 -9.69
N PHE A 2 -13.69 -10.21 -9.99
CA PHE A 2 -14.17 -9.04 -9.25
C PHE A 2 -15.42 -8.50 -9.94
N LYS A 3 -16.49 -8.30 -9.17
CA LYS A 3 -17.70 -7.64 -9.68
C LYS A 3 -17.62 -6.15 -9.31
N LYS A 4 -17.42 -5.32 -10.31
CA LYS A 4 -17.73 -3.89 -10.24
C LYS A 4 -19.19 -3.77 -10.64
N GLU A 5 -20.08 -3.59 -9.67
CA GLU A 5 -21.46 -3.29 -9.97
C GLU A 5 -21.71 -1.80 -9.76
N LYS A 6 -21.89 -1.10 -10.87
CA LYS A 6 -22.38 0.26 -10.90
C LYS A 6 -23.86 0.21 -10.60
N VAL A 7 -24.25 0.63 -9.41
CA VAL A 7 -25.65 0.63 -9.03
C VAL A 7 -26.26 1.94 -9.46
N GLU A 8 -27.08 1.88 -10.47
CA GLU A 8 -27.96 2.99 -10.81
C GLU A 8 -29.06 3.11 -9.78
N SER A 9 -29.36 4.32 -9.35
CA SER A 9 -30.05 4.81 -8.17
C SER A 9 -31.48 4.31 -7.90
N SER A 10 -31.78 3.03 -8.04
CA SER A 10 -33.00 2.45 -7.50
C SER A 10 -32.66 1.60 -6.27
N SER A 11 -33.37 1.79 -5.19
CA SER A 11 -33.22 1.02 -3.94
C SER A 11 -33.32 -0.50 -4.14
N LYS A 12 -33.86 -0.95 -5.26
CA LYS A 12 -34.03 -2.36 -5.62
C LYS A 12 -32.76 -3.02 -6.15
N ASP A 13 -31.84 -2.26 -6.77
CA ASP A 13 -30.60 -2.83 -7.32
C ASP A 13 -29.57 -3.03 -6.21
N TYR A 14 -29.58 -2.19 -5.18
CA TYR A 14 -28.78 -2.41 -3.95
C TYR A 14 -29.20 -3.68 -3.20
N GLU A 15 -30.48 -4.04 -3.24
CA GLU A 15 -31.01 -5.25 -2.57
C GLU A 15 -30.47 -6.54 -3.17
N LYS A 16 -30.25 -6.60 -4.50
CA LYS A 16 -29.77 -7.81 -5.20
C LYS A 16 -28.30 -8.12 -4.97
N ILE A 17 -27.49 -7.08 -4.70
CA ILE A 17 -26.03 -7.23 -4.50
C ILE A 17 -25.72 -7.78 -3.11
N ILE A 18 -26.58 -7.51 -2.14
CA ILE A 18 -26.36 -7.80 -0.72
C ILE A 18 -26.97 -9.15 -0.28
N ASP A 19 -27.95 -9.67 -1.00
CA ASP A 19 -28.68 -10.89 -0.61
C ASP A 19 -27.88 -12.21 -0.76
N GLN A 20 -26.61 -12.16 -1.18
CA GLN A 20 -25.86 -13.38 -1.51
C GLN A 20 -24.54 -13.59 -0.78
N GLN A 21 -24.07 -12.72 0.16
CA GLN A 21 -22.75 -12.91 0.75
C GLN A 21 -22.61 -12.43 2.18
N ASP A 22 -21.92 -13.25 2.96
CA ASP A 22 -21.27 -13.10 4.25
C ASP A 22 -21.31 -11.72 4.94
N GLU A 23 -21.53 -11.72 6.26
CA GLU A 23 -21.48 -10.56 7.17
C GLU A 23 -20.11 -9.86 7.10
N LYS A 24 -19.98 -8.88 6.21
CA LYS A 24 -18.76 -8.06 6.06
C LYS A 24 -18.92 -6.71 6.78
N ILE A 25 -17.83 -6.20 7.30
CA ILE A 25 -17.79 -4.85 7.87
C ILE A 25 -18.03 -3.79 6.78
N ASN A 26 -19.03 -2.95 6.95
CA ASN A 26 -19.29 -1.83 6.05
C ASN A 26 -18.52 -0.60 6.53
N VAL A 27 -17.57 -0.15 5.73
CA VAL A 27 -16.75 1.03 5.96
C VAL A 27 -17.21 2.16 5.05
N LEU A 28 -17.68 3.26 5.62
CA LEU A 28 -18.08 4.44 4.87
C LEU A 28 -16.90 5.41 4.72
N LEU A 29 -16.52 5.73 3.50
CA LEU A 29 -15.50 6.73 3.21
C LEU A 29 -16.14 8.10 3.00
N MET A 30 -15.68 9.08 3.75
CA MET A 30 -16.13 10.48 3.67
C MET A 30 -14.93 11.42 3.56
N GLY A 31 -15.12 12.59 2.98
CA GLY A 31 -14.08 13.59 2.82
C GLY A 31 -14.30 14.44 1.56
N VAL A 32 -13.62 15.57 1.47
CA VAL A 32 -13.73 16.50 0.33
C VAL A 32 -13.32 15.83 -0.99
N SER A 33 -13.78 16.37 -2.11
CA SER A 33 -13.35 15.93 -3.43
C SER A 33 -11.82 16.08 -3.55
N GLY A 34 -11.16 15.07 -4.13
CA GLY A 34 -9.69 15.07 -4.31
C GLY A 34 -8.86 14.75 -3.07
N CYS A 35 -9.46 14.50 -1.89
CA CYS A 35 -8.70 14.10 -0.69
C CYS A 35 -8.13 12.67 -0.73
N GLY A 36 -8.27 11.92 -1.81
CA GLY A 36 -7.63 10.60 -1.98
C GLY A 36 -8.48 9.38 -1.62
N LYS A 37 -9.80 9.50 -1.45
CA LYS A 37 -10.71 8.36 -1.15
C LYS A 37 -10.61 7.22 -2.17
N SER A 38 -10.78 7.53 -3.45
CA SER A 38 -10.71 6.51 -4.52
C SER A 38 -9.33 5.85 -4.62
N THR A 39 -8.25 6.62 -4.39
CA THR A 39 -6.89 6.08 -4.33
C THR A 39 -6.73 5.13 -3.14
N LEU A 40 -7.29 5.47 -1.98
CA LEU A 40 -7.28 4.63 -0.79
C LEU A 40 -8.07 3.33 -1.01
N ILE A 41 -9.24 3.41 -1.65
CA ILE A 41 -10.04 2.25 -2.03
C ILE A 41 -9.23 1.32 -2.94
N ASN A 42 -8.60 1.86 -3.99
CA ASN A 42 -7.79 1.07 -4.92
C ASN A 42 -6.61 0.38 -4.22
N ALA A 43 -5.95 1.07 -3.30
CA ALA A 43 -4.85 0.48 -2.52
C ALA A 43 -5.31 -0.69 -1.65
N ILE A 44 -6.44 -0.57 -0.97
CA ILE A 44 -7.02 -1.64 -0.14
C ILE A 44 -7.52 -2.80 -1.01
N LEU A 45 -8.15 -2.51 -2.14
CA LEU A 45 -8.61 -3.54 -3.08
C LEU A 45 -7.44 -4.28 -3.75
N GLY A 46 -6.31 -3.58 -3.94
CA GLY A 46 -5.16 -4.09 -4.67
C GLY A 46 -5.34 -4.03 -6.20
N GLU A 47 -6.28 -3.23 -6.68
CA GLU A 47 -6.57 -3.01 -8.10
C GLU A 47 -7.22 -1.63 -8.33
N GLU A 48 -7.22 -1.16 -9.58
CA GLU A 48 -7.89 0.09 -9.97
C GLU A 48 -9.39 -0.12 -10.22
N ALA A 49 -10.17 -0.30 -9.16
CA ALA A 49 -11.62 -0.45 -9.22
C ALA A 49 -12.36 0.88 -9.12
N ALA A 50 -11.85 1.81 -8.29
CA ALA A 50 -12.42 3.14 -8.12
C ALA A 50 -11.78 4.14 -9.09
N LYS A 51 -12.60 4.99 -9.71
CA LYS A 51 -12.11 6.04 -10.61
C LYS A 51 -11.34 7.09 -9.82
N THR A 52 -10.11 7.36 -10.23
CA THR A 52 -9.30 8.46 -9.72
C THR A 52 -9.27 9.60 -10.73
N GLY A 53 -9.28 10.85 -10.28
CA GLY A 53 -9.22 12.00 -11.18
C GLY A 53 -8.81 13.29 -10.46
N GLN A 54 -8.17 14.21 -11.18
CA GLN A 54 -7.87 15.56 -10.72
C GLN A 54 -8.83 16.57 -11.39
N GLY A 55 -9.37 17.49 -10.61
CA GLY A 55 -10.09 18.66 -11.12
C GLY A 55 -11.60 18.57 -11.23
N SER A 56 -12.22 17.39 -11.21
CA SER A 56 -13.66 17.21 -11.06
C SER A 56 -13.95 16.07 -10.11
N SER A 57 -15.13 16.05 -9.47
CA SER A 57 -15.56 14.93 -8.64
C SER A 57 -15.62 13.66 -9.50
N ALA A 58 -14.66 12.75 -9.31
CA ALA A 58 -14.60 11.50 -10.08
C ALA A 58 -15.77 10.56 -9.74
N THR A 59 -16.28 10.65 -8.52
CA THR A 59 -17.42 9.87 -8.02
C THR A 59 -18.67 10.77 -8.05
N GLU A 60 -19.57 10.50 -8.99
CA GLU A 60 -20.82 11.25 -9.14
C GLU A 60 -21.96 10.70 -8.26
N ARG A 61 -21.84 9.46 -7.79
CA ARG A 61 -22.83 8.73 -7.01
C ARG A 61 -22.13 7.86 -5.96
N MET A 62 -22.87 7.44 -4.92
CA MET A 62 -22.37 6.46 -3.97
C MET A 62 -22.08 5.13 -4.66
N GLU A 63 -20.88 4.59 -4.47
CA GLU A 63 -20.45 3.31 -5.01
C GLU A 63 -20.01 2.36 -3.89
N VAL A 64 -20.27 1.05 -4.06
CA VAL A 64 -19.88 0.02 -3.09
C VAL A 64 -18.84 -0.89 -3.72
N TYR A 65 -17.72 -1.07 -3.03
CA TYR A 65 -16.61 -1.91 -3.47
C TYR A 65 -16.42 -3.07 -2.51
N SER A 66 -16.35 -4.27 -3.04
CA SER A 66 -16.07 -5.50 -2.28
C SER A 66 -15.49 -6.55 -3.22
N ASN A 67 -14.65 -7.43 -2.69
CA ASN A 67 -14.22 -8.65 -3.35
C ASN A 67 -14.15 -9.78 -2.33
N ASP A 68 -14.00 -11.03 -2.79
CA ASP A 68 -14.03 -12.22 -1.92
C ASP A 68 -12.83 -12.27 -0.96
N SER A 69 -11.73 -11.59 -1.30
CA SER A 69 -10.52 -11.51 -0.47
C SER A 69 -10.53 -10.34 0.53
N LEU A 70 -11.56 -9.47 0.48
CA LEU A 70 -11.69 -8.36 1.41
C LEU A 70 -12.71 -8.65 2.50
N PRO A 71 -12.27 -8.47 3.73
CA PRO A 71 -13.17 -8.58 4.88
C PRO A 71 -14.11 -7.38 5.03
N PHE A 72 -13.99 -6.38 4.16
CA PHE A 72 -14.77 -5.15 4.20
C PHE A 72 -15.58 -4.94 2.92
N ARG A 73 -16.66 -4.19 3.04
CA ARG A 73 -17.26 -3.43 1.95
C ARG A 73 -16.87 -1.97 2.13
N LEU A 74 -16.25 -1.40 1.13
CA LEU A 74 -15.86 0.01 1.10
C LEU A 74 -16.94 0.79 0.37
N ILE A 75 -17.55 1.75 1.04
CA ILE A 75 -18.64 2.56 0.50
C ILE A 75 -18.09 3.94 0.22
N ASP A 76 -17.85 4.24 -1.07
CA ASP A 76 -17.39 5.56 -1.50
C ASP A 76 -18.57 6.52 -1.62
N THR A 77 -18.39 7.70 -1.07
CA THR A 77 -19.36 8.78 -1.21
C THR A 77 -18.85 9.82 -2.19
N VAL A 78 -19.76 10.48 -2.87
CA VAL A 78 -19.44 11.71 -3.63
C VAL A 78 -18.67 12.64 -2.70
N GLY A 79 -17.51 13.14 -3.17
CA GLY A 79 -16.72 14.08 -2.40
C GLY A 79 -17.58 15.27 -2.00
N TYR A 80 -17.64 15.55 -0.69
CA TYR A 80 -18.40 16.70 -0.26
C TYR A 80 -17.63 17.97 -0.61
N GLU A 81 -18.32 18.91 -1.19
CA GLU A 81 -17.88 20.31 -1.23
C GLU A 81 -18.45 20.99 0.01
N TYR A 82 -17.81 22.06 0.50
CA TYR A 82 -18.25 22.83 1.70
C TYR A 82 -19.69 23.40 1.59
N SER A 83 -20.46 22.98 0.60
CA SER A 83 -21.86 23.38 0.40
C SER A 83 -22.80 22.56 1.28
N PHE A 84 -23.47 23.20 2.22
CA PHE A 84 -24.47 22.63 3.13
C PHE A 84 -25.56 21.82 2.40
N LEU A 85 -26.00 22.25 1.23
CA LEU A 85 -27.04 21.56 0.44
C LEU A 85 -26.55 20.22 -0.11
N LYS A 86 -25.26 20.13 -0.54
CA LYS A 86 -24.66 18.86 -0.99
C LYS A 86 -24.47 17.91 0.18
N GLN A 87 -24.06 18.41 1.35
CA GLN A 87 -23.93 17.61 2.59
C GLN A 87 -25.29 16.97 2.99
N LEU A 88 -26.38 17.74 2.92
CA LEU A 88 -27.71 17.22 3.21
C LEU A 88 -28.16 16.15 2.21
N LYS A 89 -27.81 16.30 0.93
CA LYS A 89 -28.14 15.32 -0.11
C LYS A 89 -27.42 14.00 0.15
N ILE A 90 -26.11 14.02 0.37
CA ILE A 90 -25.28 12.86 0.67
C ILE A 90 -25.80 12.18 1.95
N LYS A 91 -26.02 12.94 3.02
CA LYS A 91 -26.60 12.44 4.26
C LYS A 91 -27.91 11.69 4.02
N ASN A 92 -28.80 12.28 3.22
CA ASN A 92 -30.11 11.69 2.92
C ASN A 92 -30.00 10.41 2.08
N GLU A 93 -29.05 10.34 1.14
CA GLU A 93 -28.80 9.13 0.34
C GLU A 93 -28.27 7.98 1.21
N ILE A 94 -27.29 8.26 2.06
CA ILE A 94 -26.73 7.26 2.98
C ILE A 94 -27.77 6.83 4.01
N MET A 95 -28.56 7.78 4.53
CA MET A 95 -29.66 7.45 5.46
C MET A 95 -30.76 6.62 4.80
N LYS A 96 -31.10 6.87 3.53
CA LYS A 96 -32.06 6.03 2.79
C LYS A 96 -31.50 4.63 2.61
N TRP A 97 -30.23 4.50 2.25
CA TRP A 97 -29.55 3.22 2.11
C TRP A 97 -29.53 2.46 3.44
N SER A 98 -29.14 3.08 4.54
CA SER A 98 -29.12 2.50 5.88
C SER A 98 -30.52 2.17 6.41
N LYS A 99 -31.53 3.02 6.17
CA LYS A 99 -32.93 2.78 6.61
C LYS A 99 -33.60 1.62 5.88
N SER A 100 -33.18 1.32 4.63
CA SER A 100 -33.70 0.14 3.92
C SER A 100 -33.34 -1.18 4.62
N ALA A 101 -32.35 -1.16 5.52
CA ALA A 101 -31.96 -2.28 6.37
C ALA A 101 -32.88 -2.52 7.58
N ILE A 102 -33.43 -1.45 8.14
CA ILE A 102 -34.17 -1.50 9.41
C ILE A 102 -35.50 -2.26 9.28
N GLY A 103 -36.09 -2.34 8.07
CA GLY A 103 -37.35 -3.04 7.80
C GLY A 103 -37.26 -4.55 7.58
N LYS A 104 -36.03 -5.11 7.35
CA LYS A 104 -35.85 -6.49 6.87
C LYS A 104 -35.03 -7.41 7.78
N LYS A 105 -34.74 -7.08 9.03
CA LYS A 105 -33.85 -7.85 9.94
C LYS A 105 -32.43 -8.10 9.36
N SER A 106 -31.99 -7.34 8.36
CA SER A 106 -30.70 -7.51 7.71
C SER A 106 -29.71 -6.51 8.31
N THR A 107 -28.71 -7.01 9.01
CA THR A 107 -27.58 -6.23 9.56
C THR A 107 -26.63 -5.74 8.45
N ASP A 108 -26.76 -6.27 7.24
CA ASP A 108 -25.85 -6.12 6.12
C ASP A 108 -25.72 -4.69 5.55
N LYS A 109 -26.63 -3.79 5.92
CA LYS A 109 -26.64 -2.39 5.47
C LYS A 109 -26.27 -1.39 6.57
N LEU A 110 -25.86 -1.86 7.75
CA LEU A 110 -25.41 -0.96 8.80
C LEU A 110 -24.00 -0.47 8.49
N ILE A 111 -23.75 0.82 8.70
CA ILE A 111 -22.40 1.36 8.70
C ILE A 111 -21.76 0.97 10.03
N HIS A 112 -20.59 0.34 9.97
CA HIS A 112 -19.88 -0.15 11.15
C HIS A 112 -18.72 0.77 11.55
N VAL A 113 -17.99 1.34 10.57
CA VAL A 113 -16.88 2.26 10.78
C VAL A 113 -16.93 3.35 9.71
N ILE A 114 -16.50 4.56 10.04
CA ILE A 114 -16.37 5.67 9.11
C ILE A 114 -14.89 6.04 8.99
N TRP A 115 -14.36 6.07 7.76
CA TRP A 115 -13.09 6.67 7.44
C TRP A 115 -13.30 8.09 6.96
N PHE A 116 -12.94 9.06 7.79
CA PHE A 116 -13.03 10.46 7.44
C PHE A 116 -11.70 10.94 6.88
N CYS A 117 -11.62 11.05 5.54
CA CYS A 117 -10.39 11.34 4.82
C CYS A 117 -10.11 12.84 4.76
N ILE A 118 -8.91 13.24 5.18
CA ILE A 118 -8.36 14.59 5.12
C ILE A 118 -7.07 14.54 4.29
N ASP A 119 -6.92 15.45 3.35
CA ASP A 119 -5.67 15.61 2.60
C ASP A 119 -4.59 16.23 3.51
N ALA A 120 -3.57 15.46 3.85
CA ALA A 120 -2.48 15.88 4.74
C ALA A 120 -1.68 17.06 4.16
N THR A 121 -1.63 17.18 2.83
CA THR A 121 -0.88 18.27 2.16
C THR A 121 -1.59 19.61 2.23
N SER A 122 -2.88 19.62 2.57
CA SER A 122 -3.67 20.86 2.62
C SER A 122 -3.25 21.80 3.75
N LYS A 123 -2.59 21.26 4.80
CA LYS A 123 -2.17 21.99 6.02
C LYS A 123 -3.29 22.86 6.62
N ARG A 124 -4.55 22.45 6.41
CA ARG A 124 -5.73 23.18 6.88
C ARG A 124 -6.72 22.19 7.49
N ILE A 125 -6.80 22.26 8.79
CA ILE A 125 -7.88 21.64 9.56
C ILE A 125 -8.58 22.81 10.24
N ASP A 126 -9.73 23.16 9.71
CA ASP A 126 -10.53 24.26 10.22
C ASP A 126 -11.75 23.75 11.01
N LYS A 127 -12.43 24.68 11.64
CA LYS A 127 -13.64 24.39 12.41
C LYS A 127 -14.74 23.75 11.54
N GLN A 128 -14.79 24.02 10.25
CA GLN A 128 -15.82 23.48 9.35
C GLN A 128 -15.67 21.97 9.18
N VAL A 129 -14.44 21.45 9.19
CA VAL A 129 -14.15 20.01 9.19
C VAL A 129 -14.72 19.36 10.44
N LEU A 130 -14.50 19.96 11.62
CA LEU A 130 -15.04 19.43 12.88
C LEU A 130 -16.56 19.57 12.97
N ASP A 131 -17.15 20.66 12.47
CA ASP A 131 -18.60 20.82 12.38
C ASP A 131 -19.23 19.72 11.50
N PHE A 132 -18.55 19.33 10.41
CA PHE A 132 -19.02 18.24 9.57
C PHE A 132 -18.87 16.88 10.26
N ILE A 133 -17.71 16.58 10.88
CA ILE A 133 -17.52 15.36 11.69
C ILE A 133 -18.58 15.27 12.79
N LYS A 134 -18.89 16.38 13.46
CA LYS A 134 -19.98 16.44 14.45
C LYS A 134 -21.34 16.07 13.84
N SER A 135 -21.65 16.61 12.67
CA SER A 135 -22.93 16.29 11.99
C SER A 135 -23.01 14.80 11.63
N VAL A 136 -21.89 14.20 11.24
CA VAL A 136 -21.74 12.77 10.98
C VAL A 136 -21.93 11.98 12.26
N SER A 137 -21.23 12.34 13.34
CA SER A 137 -21.34 11.69 14.67
C SER A 137 -22.78 11.74 15.24
N LEU A 138 -23.47 12.85 15.05
CA LEU A 138 -24.87 12.97 15.48
C LEU A 138 -25.84 12.15 14.63
N THR A 139 -25.52 11.91 13.37
CA THR A 139 -26.32 11.09 12.46
C THR A 139 -26.15 9.61 12.75
N TRP A 140 -24.92 9.17 13.00
CA TRP A 140 -24.54 7.79 13.31
C TRP A 140 -23.92 7.71 14.72
N LYS A 141 -24.73 7.91 15.75
CA LYS A 141 -24.30 8.12 17.15
C LYS A 141 -23.33 7.06 17.68
N ASN A 142 -23.48 5.81 17.23
CA ASN A 142 -22.69 4.67 17.72
C ASN A 142 -21.63 4.20 16.73
N VAL A 143 -21.51 4.85 15.58
CA VAL A 143 -20.52 4.44 14.55
C VAL A 143 -19.19 5.17 14.81
N PRO A 144 -18.10 4.44 15.09
CA PRO A 144 -16.80 5.04 15.32
C PRO A 144 -16.23 5.68 14.04
N ILE A 145 -15.51 6.78 14.23
CA ILE A 145 -14.84 7.52 13.15
C ILE A 145 -13.33 7.39 13.32
N ILE A 146 -12.65 6.96 12.27
CA ILE A 146 -11.19 7.07 12.11
C ILE A 146 -10.94 8.27 11.19
N VAL A 147 -10.15 9.24 11.65
CA VAL A 147 -9.69 10.33 10.79
C VAL A 147 -8.46 9.86 10.04
N VAL A 148 -8.57 9.79 8.72
CA VAL A 148 -7.51 9.27 7.83
C VAL A 148 -6.84 10.43 7.12
N PHE A 149 -5.60 10.74 7.49
CA PHE A 149 -4.76 11.68 6.79
C PHE A 149 -4.14 11.01 5.57
N THR A 150 -4.70 11.26 4.41
CA THR A 150 -4.20 10.76 3.12
C THR A 150 -3.06 11.62 2.60
N LYS A 151 -2.25 11.10 1.65
CA LYS A 151 -1.10 11.81 1.07
C LYS A 151 -0.09 12.27 2.12
N SER A 152 0.12 11.46 3.16
CA SER A 152 1.01 11.75 4.28
C SER A 152 2.46 11.39 3.92
N TYR A 153 3.09 12.22 3.09
CA TYR A 153 4.36 11.90 2.44
C TYR A 153 5.59 12.04 3.33
N SER A 154 5.49 12.73 4.46
CA SER A 154 6.62 13.07 5.32
C SER A 154 6.28 12.88 6.80
N ASP A 155 7.19 12.30 7.57
CA ASP A 155 7.02 12.12 9.03
C ASP A 155 6.97 13.46 9.78
N ALA A 156 7.65 14.47 9.28
CA ALA A 156 7.58 15.83 9.85
C ALA A 156 6.18 16.43 9.66
N GLU A 157 5.59 16.26 8.45
CA GLU A 157 4.22 16.72 8.18
C GLU A 157 3.18 15.92 8.98
N GLU A 158 3.41 14.64 9.25
CA GLU A 158 2.55 13.84 10.13
C GLU A 158 2.48 14.42 11.53
N LYS A 159 3.65 14.77 12.09
CA LYS A 159 3.73 15.40 13.40
C LYS A 159 3.01 16.73 13.44
N ASP A 160 3.24 17.60 12.45
CA ASP A 160 2.59 18.90 12.34
C ASP A 160 1.06 18.75 12.20
N ASN A 161 0.59 17.85 11.35
CA ASN A 161 -0.83 17.57 11.16
C ASN A 161 -1.48 17.02 12.43
N LYS A 162 -0.79 16.15 13.16
CA LYS A 162 -1.27 15.60 14.43
C LYS A 162 -1.42 16.70 15.47
N GLU A 163 -0.40 17.53 15.66
CA GLU A 163 -0.43 18.63 16.62
C GLU A 163 -1.53 19.64 16.28
N MET A 164 -1.66 20.01 14.99
CA MET A 164 -2.70 20.91 14.50
C MET A 164 -4.10 20.31 14.74
N PHE A 165 -4.31 19.02 14.42
CA PHE A 165 -5.60 18.36 14.60
C PHE A 165 -6.00 18.30 16.08
N GLU A 166 -5.10 17.87 16.96
CA GLU A 166 -5.39 17.80 18.40
C GLU A 166 -5.63 19.20 19.00
N LYS A 167 -4.89 20.23 18.56
CA LYS A 167 -5.14 21.61 18.98
C LYS A 167 -6.53 22.07 18.56
N VAL A 168 -6.90 21.98 17.27
CA VAL A 168 -8.22 22.42 16.77
C VAL A 168 -9.33 21.64 17.43
N LYS A 169 -9.15 20.33 17.65
CA LYS A 169 -10.10 19.46 18.35
C LYS A 169 -10.28 19.86 19.83
N SER A 170 -9.19 20.16 20.54
CA SER A 170 -9.25 20.56 21.95
C SER A 170 -9.93 21.92 22.15
N GLU A 171 -9.76 22.85 21.21
CA GLU A 171 -10.39 24.16 21.21
C GLU A 171 -11.86 24.12 20.73
N TYR A 172 -12.32 22.97 20.18
CA TYR A 172 -13.64 22.84 19.63
C TYR A 172 -14.70 22.66 20.73
N LYS A 173 -15.70 23.55 20.77
CA LYS A 173 -16.72 23.62 21.82
C LYS A 173 -17.49 22.30 22.04
N ASP A 174 -17.71 21.53 20.98
CA ASP A 174 -18.47 20.28 20.99
C ASP A 174 -17.55 19.06 20.79
N SER A 175 -16.32 19.11 21.26
CA SER A 175 -15.34 18.02 21.11
C SER A 175 -15.82 16.68 21.71
N ASP A 176 -16.61 16.73 22.77
CA ASP A 176 -17.28 15.59 23.40
C ASP A 176 -18.31 14.89 22.50
N LYS A 177 -18.83 15.61 21.50
CA LYS A 177 -19.82 15.07 20.54
C LYS A 177 -19.17 14.43 19.31
N LEU A 178 -17.84 14.47 19.18
CA LEU A 178 -17.09 13.86 18.10
C LEU A 178 -16.82 12.38 18.42
N ASN A 179 -17.41 11.44 17.68
CA ASN A 179 -17.15 10.02 17.90
C ASN A 179 -15.86 9.54 17.20
N ILE A 180 -14.78 10.35 17.29
CA ILE A 180 -13.44 10.03 16.76
C ILE A 180 -12.75 9.06 17.71
N LYS A 181 -12.32 7.90 17.18
CA LYS A 181 -11.63 6.85 17.94
C LYS A 181 -10.14 6.81 17.69
N GLY A 182 -9.66 7.43 16.61
CA GLY A 182 -8.25 7.51 16.31
C GLY A 182 -7.96 8.28 15.04
N THR A 183 -6.66 8.45 14.78
CA THR A 183 -6.13 9.06 13.56
C THR A 183 -5.17 8.07 12.90
N CYS A 184 -5.17 8.01 11.57
CA CYS A 184 -4.26 7.19 10.79
C CYS A 184 -3.66 8.01 9.65
N TYR A 185 -2.35 7.83 9.38
CA TYR A 185 -1.61 8.56 8.35
C TYR A 185 -1.26 7.62 7.21
N VAL A 186 -1.76 7.90 6.01
CA VAL A 186 -1.73 6.96 4.89
C VAL A 186 -1.11 7.57 3.64
N VAL A 187 -0.21 6.81 3.01
CA VAL A 187 0.19 6.97 1.62
C VAL A 187 -0.40 5.79 0.86
N ALA A 188 -1.49 6.02 0.15
CA ALA A 188 -2.24 4.96 -0.54
C ALA A 188 -1.65 4.57 -1.91
N LYS A 189 -0.84 5.45 -2.50
CA LYS A 189 -0.11 5.21 -3.75
C LYS A 189 1.27 5.83 -3.61
N SER A 190 2.30 5.11 -4.06
CA SER A 190 3.67 5.61 -4.06
C SER A 190 3.75 6.96 -4.78
N TYR A 191 4.51 7.88 -4.22
CA TYR A 191 4.63 9.24 -4.72
C TYR A 191 6.11 9.60 -4.97
N PRO A 192 6.50 9.89 -6.22
CA PRO A 192 7.85 10.36 -6.52
C PRO A 192 8.02 11.80 -6.07
N ILE A 193 8.97 12.07 -5.15
CA ILE A 193 9.35 13.43 -4.77
C ILE A 193 10.31 14.01 -5.80
N ASN A 194 11.24 13.19 -6.28
CA ASN A 194 12.19 13.51 -7.35
C ASN A 194 12.66 12.21 -8.02
N GLU A 195 13.58 12.32 -8.99
CA GLU A 195 14.09 11.17 -9.75
C GLU A 195 14.74 10.08 -8.88
N ASN A 196 15.23 10.43 -7.68
CA ASN A 196 15.97 9.53 -6.79
C ASN A 196 15.19 9.15 -5.52
N TYR A 197 14.03 9.73 -5.28
CA TYR A 197 13.29 9.51 -4.03
C TYR A 197 11.80 9.34 -4.25
N VAL A 198 11.30 8.16 -3.88
CA VAL A 198 9.87 7.80 -3.92
C VAL A 198 9.40 7.51 -2.51
N VAL A 199 8.32 8.14 -2.10
CA VAL A 199 7.61 7.77 -0.87
C VAL A 199 6.77 6.54 -1.16
N SER A 200 7.07 5.45 -0.47
CA SER A 200 6.31 4.21 -0.59
C SER A 200 4.96 4.30 0.13
N GLU A 201 4.06 3.44 -0.25
CA GLU A 201 2.79 3.23 0.45
C GLU A 201 3.03 2.93 1.93
N LYS A 202 2.21 3.50 2.82
CA LYS A 202 2.29 3.27 4.28
C LYS A 202 0.95 3.52 4.96
N GLY A 203 0.79 2.97 6.17
CA GLY A 203 -0.37 3.22 7.03
C GLY A 203 -1.63 2.43 6.66
N LEU A 204 -1.62 1.65 5.57
CA LEU A 204 -2.78 0.85 5.14
C LEU A 204 -3.07 -0.29 6.12
N GLU A 205 -2.04 -0.97 6.60
CA GLU A 205 -2.14 -2.05 7.59
C GLU A 205 -2.71 -1.54 8.90
N GLU A 206 -2.18 -0.41 9.39
CA GLU A 206 -2.64 0.23 10.62
C GLU A 206 -4.12 0.63 10.53
N LEU A 207 -4.54 1.19 9.39
CA LEU A 207 -5.93 1.55 9.14
C LEU A 207 -6.86 0.33 9.18
N VAL A 208 -6.42 -0.79 8.60
CA VAL A 208 -7.17 -2.06 8.63
C VAL A 208 -7.24 -2.62 10.04
N GLU A 209 -6.13 -2.65 10.79
CA GLU A 209 -6.08 -3.09 12.18
C GLU A 209 -7.04 -2.27 13.05
N MET A 210 -6.97 -0.93 13.00
CA MET A 210 -7.87 -0.02 13.72
C MET A 210 -9.34 -0.26 13.35
N THR A 211 -9.61 -0.49 12.07
CA THR A 211 -10.99 -0.76 11.60
C THR A 211 -11.54 -2.04 12.20
N ASN A 212 -10.72 -3.09 12.24
CA ASN A 212 -11.11 -4.37 12.83
C ASN A 212 -11.31 -4.28 14.35
N GLU A 213 -10.48 -3.53 15.06
CA GLU A 213 -10.62 -3.33 16.49
C GLU A 213 -11.94 -2.61 16.86
N LEU A 214 -12.36 -1.68 16.02
CA LEU A 214 -13.59 -0.90 16.20
C LEU A 214 -14.86 -1.59 15.70
N ALA A 215 -14.71 -2.69 14.97
CA ALA A 215 -15.85 -3.45 14.47
C ALA A 215 -16.60 -4.17 15.61
N PRO A 216 -17.93 -4.41 15.46
CA PRO A 216 -18.68 -5.24 16.39
C PRO A 216 -18.06 -6.65 16.50
N GLU A 217 -18.06 -7.22 17.73
CA GLU A 217 -17.44 -8.54 17.99
C GLU A 217 -17.91 -9.65 17.03
N ALA A 218 -19.22 -9.65 16.74
CA ALA A 218 -19.81 -10.63 15.81
C ALA A 218 -19.32 -10.50 14.35
N MET A 219 -18.66 -9.38 14.02
CA MET A 219 -18.18 -9.07 12.67
C MET A 219 -16.66 -8.94 12.63
N LYS A 220 -15.98 -9.20 13.74
CA LYS A 220 -14.51 -9.22 13.72
C LYS A 220 -14.02 -10.26 12.75
N ILE A 221 -13.19 -9.79 11.85
CA ILE A 221 -12.64 -10.57 10.76
C ILE A 221 -11.82 -11.71 11.33
N ASN A 222 -11.94 -12.87 10.70
CA ASN A 222 -11.08 -14.01 10.97
C ASN A 222 -9.61 -13.57 10.84
N LYS A 223 -8.79 -13.92 11.83
CA LYS A 223 -7.36 -13.58 11.87
C LYS A 223 -6.62 -13.97 10.58
N GLU A 224 -7.01 -15.07 9.96
CA GLU A 224 -6.40 -15.54 8.71
C GLU A 224 -6.57 -14.53 7.56
N ASN A 225 -7.76 -13.95 7.39
CA ASN A 225 -8.02 -12.96 6.34
C ASN A 225 -7.28 -11.64 6.59
N ILE A 226 -7.10 -11.24 7.86
CA ILE A 226 -6.30 -10.05 8.22
C ILE A 226 -4.83 -10.32 7.91
N ILE A 227 -4.31 -11.49 8.27
CA ILE A 227 -2.94 -11.89 7.98
C ILE A 227 -2.68 -11.91 6.47
N GLU A 228 -3.60 -12.45 5.68
CA GLU A 228 -3.48 -12.44 4.22
C GLU A 228 -3.47 -11.03 3.64
N LEU A 229 -4.33 -10.15 4.12
CA LEU A 229 -4.38 -8.76 3.70
C LEU A 229 -3.09 -8.02 4.10
N ASP A 230 -2.65 -8.15 5.35
CA ASP A 230 -1.39 -7.56 5.85
C ASP A 230 -0.19 -8.07 5.03
N LYS A 231 -0.14 -9.38 4.76
CA LYS A 231 0.90 -9.99 3.92
C LYS A 231 0.93 -9.39 2.51
N ARG A 232 -0.23 -9.19 1.90
CA ARG A 232 -0.34 -8.56 0.58
C ARG A 232 0.12 -7.10 0.61
N LEU A 233 -0.34 -6.31 1.59
CA LEU A 233 0.01 -4.89 1.70
C LEU A 233 1.52 -4.70 1.93
N LYS A 234 2.11 -5.43 2.86
CA LYS A 234 3.56 -5.39 3.13
C LYS A 234 4.38 -5.81 1.92
N ASN A 235 3.94 -6.88 1.25
CA ASN A 235 4.60 -7.38 0.04
C ASN A 235 4.58 -6.32 -1.09
N ASN A 236 3.44 -5.68 -1.35
CA ASN A 236 3.34 -4.62 -2.35
C ASN A 236 4.29 -3.44 -2.04
N ARG A 237 4.33 -3.00 -0.77
CA ARG A 237 5.26 -1.94 -0.33
C ARG A 237 6.72 -2.34 -0.53
N ALA A 238 7.09 -3.56 -0.16
CA ALA A 238 8.45 -4.06 -0.35
C ALA A 238 8.83 -4.08 -1.84
N TYR A 239 7.94 -4.55 -2.71
CA TYR A 239 8.22 -4.56 -4.15
C TYR A 239 8.27 -3.16 -4.77
N THR A 240 7.54 -2.18 -4.26
CA THR A 240 7.71 -0.78 -4.68
C THR A 240 9.13 -0.29 -4.39
N VAL A 241 9.65 -0.54 -3.18
CA VAL A 241 11.04 -0.20 -2.82
C VAL A 241 12.04 -0.94 -3.70
N ILE A 242 11.84 -2.25 -3.92
CA ILE A 242 12.71 -3.09 -4.75
C ILE A 242 12.78 -2.58 -6.18
N VAL A 243 11.63 -2.32 -6.80
CA VAL A 243 11.53 -1.84 -8.19
C VAL A 243 12.24 -0.50 -8.36
N THR A 244 11.96 0.45 -7.50
CA THR A 244 12.58 1.79 -7.55
C THR A 244 14.10 1.69 -7.41
N THR A 245 14.58 0.88 -6.46
CA THR A 245 16.02 0.70 -6.25
C THR A 245 16.68 -0.06 -7.40
N THR A 246 15.99 -1.04 -7.99
CA THR A 246 16.47 -1.79 -9.16
C THR A 246 16.69 -0.88 -10.36
N ILE A 247 15.75 0.02 -10.64
CA ILE A 247 15.89 1.02 -11.72
C ILE A 247 17.12 1.89 -11.46
N GLY A 248 17.28 2.44 -10.25
CA GLY A 248 18.43 3.22 -9.87
C GLY A 248 19.76 2.45 -10.03
N ALA A 249 19.81 1.20 -9.57
CA ALA A 249 20.99 0.34 -9.69
C ALA A 249 21.36 0.06 -11.15
N SER A 250 20.37 -0.15 -12.03
CA SER A 250 20.61 -0.38 -13.47
C SER A 250 21.23 0.85 -14.14
N VAL A 251 20.80 2.05 -13.77
CA VAL A 251 21.36 3.32 -14.28
C VAL A 251 22.79 3.54 -13.77
N ILE A 252 23.03 3.33 -12.47
CA ILE A 252 24.34 3.49 -11.85
C ILE A 252 25.34 2.49 -12.44
N GLY A 253 24.98 1.22 -12.56
CA GLY A 253 25.84 0.18 -13.14
C GLY A 253 26.17 0.41 -14.62
N ALA A 254 25.37 1.18 -15.35
CA ALA A 254 25.61 1.53 -16.73
C ALA A 254 26.65 2.67 -16.90
N VAL A 255 27.10 3.33 -15.83
CA VAL A 255 28.13 4.35 -15.89
C VAL A 255 29.52 3.67 -15.99
N PRO A 256 30.35 3.98 -16.99
CA PRO A 256 31.64 3.29 -17.23
C PRO A 256 32.72 3.80 -16.26
N ILE A 257 32.59 3.59 -14.96
CA ILE A 257 33.58 3.96 -13.95
C ILE A 257 34.09 2.67 -13.28
N PRO A 258 35.37 2.27 -13.46
CA PRO A 258 35.88 0.94 -13.07
C PRO A 258 35.87 0.62 -11.56
N VAL A 259 35.60 1.56 -10.67
CA VAL A 259 35.66 1.40 -9.20
C VAL A 259 34.36 1.81 -8.51
N ALA A 260 33.39 2.37 -9.25
CA ALA A 260 32.19 2.97 -8.67
C ALA A 260 31.12 1.94 -8.24
N ASP A 261 31.09 0.77 -8.84
CA ASP A 261 29.95 -0.13 -8.72
C ASP A 261 29.72 -0.62 -7.30
N ALA A 262 30.75 -1.13 -6.61
CA ALA A 262 30.58 -1.63 -5.24
C ALA A 262 30.43 -0.48 -4.22
N ALA A 263 31.12 0.63 -4.41
CA ALA A 263 31.09 1.77 -3.47
C ALA A 263 29.75 2.50 -3.47
N VAL A 264 28.99 2.43 -4.57
CA VAL A 264 27.68 3.07 -4.70
C VAL A 264 26.54 2.05 -4.57
N LEU A 265 26.70 0.85 -5.15
CA LEU A 265 25.65 -0.17 -5.13
C LEU A 265 25.42 -0.75 -3.73
N VAL A 266 26.47 -1.01 -2.94
CA VAL A 266 26.32 -1.57 -1.61
C VAL A 266 25.54 -0.63 -0.67
N PRO A 267 25.84 0.68 -0.56
CA PRO A 267 25.01 1.61 0.20
C PRO A 267 23.56 1.67 -0.29
N LEU A 268 23.31 1.68 -1.60
CA LEU A 268 21.98 1.71 -2.17
C LEU A 268 21.19 0.44 -1.81
N GLN A 269 21.80 -0.73 -1.94
CA GLN A 269 21.20 -2.01 -1.55
C GLN A 269 20.96 -2.06 -0.04
N THR A 270 21.89 -1.58 0.78
CA THR A 270 21.72 -1.54 2.24
C THR A 270 20.51 -0.67 2.63
N LEU A 271 20.34 0.50 2.01
CA LEU A 271 19.18 1.35 2.24
C LEU A 271 17.86 0.66 1.86
N MET A 272 17.83 -0.04 0.72
CA MET A 272 16.70 -0.84 0.27
C MET A 272 16.35 -1.93 1.30
N LEU A 273 17.32 -2.74 1.69
CA LEU A 273 17.11 -3.88 2.60
C LEU A 273 16.67 -3.41 3.99
N ASN A 274 17.24 -2.31 4.49
CA ASN A 274 16.78 -1.65 5.72
C ASN A 274 15.35 -1.10 5.60
N SER A 275 14.97 -0.58 4.45
CA SER A 275 13.60 -0.13 4.21
C SER A 275 12.61 -1.28 4.25
N ILE A 276 12.99 -2.44 3.68
CA ILE A 276 12.16 -3.65 3.73
C ILE A 276 12.04 -4.17 5.17
N SER A 277 13.12 -4.20 5.96
CA SER A 277 13.03 -4.61 7.37
C SER A 277 12.08 -3.76 8.20
N LYS A 278 12.06 -2.44 7.94
CA LYS A 278 11.13 -1.49 8.58
C LYS A 278 9.68 -1.73 8.19
N ILE A 279 9.40 -2.13 6.94
CA ILE A 279 8.05 -2.51 6.48
C ILE A 279 7.52 -3.68 7.33
N TYR A 280 8.38 -4.65 7.64
CA TYR A 280 8.04 -5.81 8.48
C TYR A 280 8.20 -5.55 9.99
N LYS A 281 8.52 -4.31 10.41
CA LYS A 281 8.65 -3.92 11.83
C LYS A 281 9.55 -4.88 12.64
N ILE A 282 10.63 -5.40 12.01
CA ILE A 282 11.58 -6.29 12.69
C ILE A 282 12.36 -5.47 13.73
N LYS A 283 12.34 -5.95 14.99
CA LYS A 283 12.88 -5.22 16.16
C LYS A 283 14.29 -5.65 16.55
N GLU A 284 14.70 -6.84 16.16
CA GLU A 284 16.00 -7.43 16.50
C GLU A 284 17.10 -6.86 15.60
N GLU A 285 17.59 -5.65 15.90
CA GLU A 285 18.54 -4.89 15.07
C GLU A 285 19.81 -5.68 14.73
N ASP A 286 20.43 -6.36 15.71
CA ASP A 286 21.66 -7.11 15.50
C ASP A 286 21.46 -8.29 14.51
N GLN A 287 20.36 -9.01 14.63
CA GLN A 287 20.05 -10.11 13.72
C GLN A 287 19.64 -9.60 12.35
N THR A 288 18.88 -8.50 12.29
CA THR A 288 18.49 -7.83 11.05
C THR A 288 19.73 -7.40 10.26
N ASN A 289 20.71 -6.76 10.92
CA ASN A 289 21.95 -6.34 10.28
C ASN A 289 22.75 -7.55 9.75
N LYS A 290 22.85 -8.64 10.51
CA LYS A 290 23.51 -9.88 10.05
C LYS A 290 22.83 -10.46 8.81
N ILE A 291 21.51 -10.49 8.78
CA ILE A 291 20.75 -10.96 7.60
C ILE A 291 21.05 -10.08 6.40
N ILE A 292 20.99 -8.76 6.55
CA ILE A 292 21.26 -7.79 5.49
C ILE A 292 22.68 -7.94 4.96
N GLU A 293 23.69 -7.98 5.83
CA GLU A 293 25.08 -8.20 5.48
C GLU A 293 25.28 -9.53 4.73
N THR A 294 24.60 -10.58 5.18
CA THR A 294 24.66 -11.90 4.53
C THR A 294 24.06 -11.84 3.13
N ILE A 295 22.91 -11.17 2.93
CA ILE A 295 22.28 -11.00 1.61
C ILE A 295 23.24 -10.25 0.65
N ILE A 296 23.85 -9.17 1.12
CA ILE A 296 24.79 -8.38 0.32
C ILE A 296 26.03 -9.21 -0.03
N LYS A 297 26.62 -9.89 0.97
CA LYS A 297 27.80 -10.71 0.79
C LYS A 297 27.56 -11.86 -0.19
N VAL A 298 26.48 -12.62 0.02
CA VAL A 298 26.14 -13.75 -0.86
C VAL A 298 25.81 -13.25 -2.25
N GLY A 299 25.03 -12.17 -2.39
CA GLY A 299 24.71 -11.54 -3.66
C GLY A 299 25.98 -11.15 -4.43
N THR A 300 26.89 -10.43 -3.80
CA THR A 300 28.15 -10.00 -4.40
C THR A 300 29.04 -11.20 -4.76
N THR A 301 29.21 -12.16 -3.84
CA THR A 301 30.07 -13.34 -4.07
C THR A 301 29.51 -14.24 -5.18
N THR A 302 28.21 -14.47 -5.19
CA THR A 302 27.52 -15.29 -6.19
C THR A 302 27.68 -14.69 -7.60
N LEU A 303 27.69 -13.40 -7.71
CA LEU A 303 27.82 -12.68 -8.98
C LEU A 303 29.25 -12.66 -9.53
N VAL A 304 30.21 -12.31 -8.68
CA VAL A 304 31.62 -12.27 -9.03
C VAL A 304 32.17 -13.68 -9.24
N GLY A 305 31.87 -14.58 -8.31
CA GLY A 305 32.39 -15.95 -8.31
C GLY A 305 31.85 -16.82 -9.46
N ARG A 306 30.64 -16.60 -9.92
CA ARG A 306 30.02 -17.40 -11.02
C ARG A 306 30.19 -16.80 -12.41
N GLY A 307 30.92 -15.71 -12.54
CA GLY A 307 31.25 -15.11 -13.83
C GLY A 307 30.02 -14.68 -14.63
N LEU A 308 28.97 -14.15 -13.96
CA LEU A 308 27.77 -13.64 -14.64
C LEU A 308 28.11 -12.70 -15.78
N VAL A 309 29.08 -11.81 -15.58
CA VAL A 309 29.60 -10.93 -16.63
C VAL A 309 30.16 -11.73 -17.78
N LYS A 310 30.84 -12.88 -17.51
CA LYS A 310 31.37 -13.77 -18.58
C LYS A 310 30.25 -14.54 -19.26
N MET A 311 29.21 -14.96 -18.55
CA MET A 311 28.05 -15.63 -19.14
C MET A 311 27.26 -14.71 -20.07
N LEU A 312 27.22 -13.41 -19.77
CA LEU A 312 26.55 -12.39 -20.56
C LEU A 312 27.49 -11.77 -21.63
N GLY A 313 28.80 -11.91 -21.48
CA GLY A 313 29.81 -11.31 -22.35
C GLY A 313 29.99 -11.97 -23.74
N GLY A 314 29.22 -13.03 -24.04
CA GLY A 314 29.10 -13.59 -25.41
C GLY A 314 28.22 -12.74 -26.33
N VAL A 315 27.65 -11.64 -25.83
CA VAL A 315 26.77 -10.73 -26.56
C VAL A 315 27.56 -9.51 -27.03
N ASN A 316 27.32 -9.08 -28.25
CA ASN A 316 27.89 -7.84 -28.84
C ASN A 316 27.23 -6.58 -28.21
N ALA A 317 27.35 -6.42 -26.90
CA ALA A 317 26.80 -5.27 -26.18
C ALA A 317 27.94 -4.46 -25.53
N ALA A 318 27.72 -3.16 -25.36
CA ALA A 318 28.66 -2.32 -24.62
C ALA A 318 28.71 -2.80 -23.15
N MET A 319 29.93 -2.87 -22.57
CA MET A 319 30.15 -3.34 -21.20
C MET A 319 29.29 -2.59 -20.18
N ALA A 320 29.02 -1.31 -20.39
CA ALA A 320 28.13 -0.50 -19.56
C ALA A 320 26.68 -1.07 -19.47
N VAL A 321 26.16 -1.56 -20.59
CA VAL A 321 24.80 -2.17 -20.60
C VAL A 321 24.80 -3.48 -19.84
N ILE A 322 25.86 -4.29 -19.99
CA ILE A 322 26.02 -5.55 -19.25
C ILE A 322 26.11 -5.28 -17.75
N ASN A 323 26.91 -4.31 -17.34
CA ASN A 323 27.04 -3.94 -15.92
C ASN A 323 25.73 -3.41 -15.34
N GLY A 324 24.99 -2.57 -16.07
CA GLY A 324 23.67 -2.10 -15.66
C GLY A 324 22.66 -3.24 -15.50
N ALA A 325 22.64 -4.19 -16.45
CA ALA A 325 21.79 -5.38 -16.38
C ALA A 325 22.10 -6.23 -15.13
N VAL A 326 23.39 -6.46 -14.87
CA VAL A 326 23.84 -7.24 -13.72
C VAL A 326 23.52 -6.52 -12.41
N ALA A 327 23.84 -5.24 -12.29
CA ALA A 327 23.58 -4.44 -11.11
C ALA A 327 22.08 -4.41 -10.75
N GLY A 328 21.22 -4.19 -11.75
CA GLY A 328 19.78 -4.21 -11.56
C GLY A 328 19.26 -5.58 -11.14
N ALA A 329 19.62 -6.64 -11.86
CA ALA A 329 19.16 -8.00 -11.57
C ALA A 329 19.53 -8.46 -10.14
N VAL A 330 20.76 -8.16 -9.72
CA VAL A 330 21.25 -8.47 -8.38
C VAL A 330 20.49 -7.72 -7.32
N THR A 331 20.32 -6.43 -7.53
CA THR A 331 19.60 -5.57 -6.58
C THR A 331 18.16 -6.06 -6.43
N PHE A 332 17.49 -6.39 -7.52
CA PHE A 332 16.14 -6.97 -7.47
C PHE A 332 16.09 -8.27 -6.66
N VAL A 333 16.99 -9.21 -6.95
CA VAL A 333 17.00 -10.52 -6.27
C VAL A 333 17.35 -10.37 -4.80
N ALA A 334 18.33 -9.54 -4.46
CA ALA A 334 18.64 -9.24 -3.06
C ALA A 334 17.42 -8.70 -2.31
N GLY A 335 16.70 -7.75 -2.90
CA GLY A 335 15.45 -7.22 -2.35
C GLY A 335 14.36 -8.28 -2.22
N ALA A 336 14.15 -9.10 -3.24
CA ALA A 336 13.13 -10.16 -3.23
C ALA A 336 13.44 -11.25 -2.18
N ILE A 337 14.70 -11.63 -2.00
CA ILE A 337 15.13 -12.54 -0.93
C ILE A 337 14.90 -11.92 0.44
N CYS A 338 15.30 -10.66 0.63
CA CYS A 338 15.06 -9.90 1.86
C CYS A 338 13.57 -9.85 2.22
N ASN A 339 12.72 -9.52 1.23
CA ASN A 339 11.27 -9.51 1.39
C ASN A 339 10.74 -10.88 1.82
N THR A 340 11.20 -11.96 1.17
CA THR A 340 10.82 -13.33 1.53
C THR A 340 11.24 -13.70 2.95
N VAL A 341 12.47 -13.39 3.33
CA VAL A 341 13.03 -13.69 4.67
C VAL A 341 12.27 -12.94 5.74
N PHE A 342 12.15 -11.61 5.61
CA PHE A 342 11.49 -10.80 6.64
C PHE A 342 9.98 -11.04 6.71
N SER A 343 9.33 -11.36 5.58
CA SER A 343 7.94 -11.81 5.59
C SER A 343 7.78 -13.07 6.43
N LYS A 344 8.62 -14.09 6.22
CA LYS A 344 8.55 -15.33 6.98
C LYS A 344 8.87 -15.15 8.46
N VAL A 345 9.80 -14.27 8.81
CA VAL A 345 10.09 -13.93 10.22
C VAL A 345 8.90 -13.21 10.85
N TYR A 346 8.34 -12.22 10.18
CA TYR A 346 7.22 -11.44 10.69
C TYR A 346 5.97 -12.27 10.94
N PHE A 347 5.66 -13.21 10.05
CA PHE A 347 4.50 -14.11 10.20
C PHE A 347 4.81 -15.38 11.03
N GLY A 348 5.98 -15.45 11.67
CA GLY A 348 6.35 -16.55 12.58
C GLY A 348 6.66 -17.88 11.90
N GLU A 349 6.86 -17.86 10.57
CA GLU A 349 7.25 -19.05 9.80
C GLU A 349 8.74 -19.39 9.99
N LEU A 350 9.56 -18.41 10.38
CA LEU A 350 11.00 -18.56 10.68
C LEU A 350 11.36 -17.86 11.99
N ASP A 351 12.23 -18.52 12.77
CA ASP A 351 12.81 -17.93 13.98
C ASP A 351 14.09 -17.18 13.64
N ILE A 352 14.09 -15.87 13.85
CA ILE A 352 15.22 -14.99 13.51
C ILE A 352 16.53 -15.37 14.23
N ASN A 353 16.44 -16.01 15.40
CA ASN A 353 17.59 -16.37 16.22
C ASN A 353 18.09 -17.81 16.01
N LYS A 354 17.30 -18.68 15.36
CA LYS A 354 17.60 -20.11 15.19
C LYS A 354 17.91 -20.52 13.76
N THR A 355 17.65 -19.66 12.78
CA THR A 355 17.83 -19.98 11.36
C THR A 355 19.29 -19.79 10.94
N ASP A 356 19.85 -20.75 10.20
CA ASP A 356 21.12 -20.54 9.49
C ASP A 356 20.88 -19.68 8.24
N TRP A 357 21.10 -18.39 8.41
CA TRP A 357 20.87 -17.40 7.36
C TRP A 357 21.82 -17.54 6.17
N SER A 358 23.06 -17.99 6.42
CA SER A 358 24.05 -18.15 5.36
C SER A 358 23.67 -19.26 4.38
N GLU A 359 23.28 -20.41 4.90
CA GLU A 359 22.84 -21.55 4.10
C GLU A 359 21.53 -21.19 3.35
N MET A 360 20.55 -20.68 4.07
CA MET A 360 19.23 -20.37 3.49
C MET A 360 19.32 -19.31 2.39
N ILE A 361 20.03 -18.21 2.63
CA ILE A 361 20.17 -17.11 1.66
C ILE A 361 20.94 -17.60 0.43
N THR A 362 22.01 -18.39 0.62
CA THR A 362 22.78 -18.98 -0.50
C THR A 362 21.87 -19.84 -1.38
N LYS A 363 21.07 -20.71 -0.76
CA LYS A 363 20.11 -21.55 -1.49
C LYS A 363 19.10 -20.74 -2.27
N LEU A 364 18.54 -19.67 -1.68
CA LEU A 364 17.58 -18.78 -2.35
C LEU A 364 18.23 -18.06 -3.55
N PHE A 365 19.47 -17.60 -3.44
CA PHE A 365 20.20 -17.02 -4.58
C PHE A 365 20.43 -18.07 -5.68
N ASP A 366 20.83 -19.28 -5.32
CA ASP A 366 21.06 -20.37 -6.27
C ASP A 366 19.81 -20.74 -7.06
N GLU A 367 18.67 -20.83 -6.39
CA GLU A 367 17.37 -21.09 -7.02
C GLU A 367 16.96 -19.99 -8.02
N LYS A 368 17.37 -18.75 -7.76
CA LYS A 368 17.01 -17.60 -8.61
C LYS A 368 18.03 -17.27 -9.70
N MET A 369 19.19 -17.89 -9.69
CA MET A 369 20.24 -17.65 -10.69
C MET A 369 19.80 -17.76 -12.16
N PRO A 370 19.04 -18.80 -12.58
CA PRO A 370 18.57 -18.89 -13.96
C PRO A 370 17.72 -17.69 -14.36
N THR A 371 16.86 -17.24 -13.44
CA THR A 371 16.01 -16.06 -13.63
C THR A 371 16.82 -14.77 -13.81
N ILE A 372 17.87 -14.60 -13.00
CA ILE A 372 18.80 -13.45 -13.09
C ILE A 372 19.43 -13.40 -14.48
N VAL A 373 20.00 -14.51 -14.93
CA VAL A 373 20.69 -14.62 -16.23
C VAL A 373 19.73 -14.30 -17.38
N THR A 374 18.57 -14.94 -17.41
CA THR A 374 17.57 -14.75 -18.48
C THR A 374 17.07 -13.30 -18.54
N SER A 375 16.77 -12.70 -17.39
CA SER A 375 16.27 -11.32 -17.34
C SER A 375 17.33 -10.30 -17.72
N ALA A 376 18.59 -10.49 -17.27
CA ALA A 376 19.70 -9.64 -17.64
C ALA A 376 20.02 -9.73 -19.15
N GLN A 377 19.97 -10.94 -19.74
CA GLN A 377 20.14 -11.15 -21.17
C GLN A 377 19.12 -10.35 -21.97
N LYS A 378 17.84 -10.45 -21.60
CA LYS A 378 16.77 -9.74 -22.28
C LYS A 378 16.93 -8.22 -22.18
N TYR A 379 17.35 -7.69 -21.02
CA TYR A 379 17.64 -6.26 -20.89
C TYR A 379 18.78 -5.79 -21.79
N ILE A 380 19.82 -6.62 -21.97
CA ILE A 380 20.94 -6.30 -22.87
C ILE A 380 20.46 -6.13 -24.31
N ASP A 381 19.51 -6.99 -24.72
CA ASP A 381 18.96 -6.96 -26.08
C ASP A 381 18.03 -5.74 -26.27
N ASP A 382 17.13 -5.50 -25.36
CA ASP A 382 16.04 -4.51 -25.49
C ASP A 382 16.41 -3.11 -24.98
N LYS A 383 17.39 -2.99 -24.07
CA LYS A 383 17.82 -1.75 -23.40
C LYS A 383 16.69 -0.97 -22.71
N ASN A 384 15.62 -1.65 -22.36
CA ASN A 384 14.43 -1.06 -21.73
C ASN A 384 14.36 -1.48 -20.26
N VAL A 385 14.71 -0.55 -19.36
CA VAL A 385 14.75 -0.81 -17.92
C VAL A 385 13.35 -1.13 -17.33
N ASN A 386 12.31 -0.53 -17.87
CA ASN A 386 10.96 -0.80 -17.40
C ASN A 386 10.50 -2.22 -17.77
N GLU A 387 10.76 -2.64 -19.00
CA GLU A 387 10.47 -3.99 -19.44
C GLU A 387 11.33 -5.03 -18.72
N PHE A 388 12.58 -4.71 -18.44
CA PHE A 388 13.46 -5.53 -17.62
C PHE A 388 12.88 -5.79 -16.23
N VAL A 389 12.44 -4.72 -15.53
CA VAL A 389 11.81 -4.83 -14.21
C VAL A 389 10.51 -5.63 -14.29
N GLU A 390 9.68 -5.44 -15.31
CA GLU A 390 8.47 -6.24 -15.51
C GLU A 390 8.76 -7.73 -15.72
N ASN A 391 9.81 -8.06 -16.46
CA ASN A 391 10.24 -9.45 -16.64
C ASN A 391 10.70 -10.07 -15.31
N LEU A 392 11.43 -9.31 -14.49
CA LEU A 392 11.83 -9.75 -13.15
C LEU A 392 10.59 -9.97 -12.26
N LEU A 393 9.64 -9.03 -12.21
CA LEU A 393 8.40 -9.18 -11.46
C LEU A 393 7.61 -10.43 -11.88
N LYS A 394 7.43 -10.64 -13.18
CA LYS A 394 6.75 -11.84 -13.72
C LYS A 394 7.46 -13.12 -13.32
N ALA A 395 8.79 -13.15 -13.41
CA ALA A 395 9.60 -14.32 -13.05
C ALA A 395 9.53 -14.66 -11.55
N PHE A 396 9.24 -13.69 -10.70
CA PHE A 396 8.98 -13.87 -9.27
C PHE A 396 7.50 -14.07 -8.94
N GLY A 397 6.62 -14.18 -9.94
CA GLY A 397 5.18 -14.39 -9.75
C GLY A 397 4.42 -13.16 -9.25
N ILE A 398 5.04 -11.99 -9.35
CA ILE A 398 4.45 -10.74 -8.88
C ILE A 398 3.62 -10.12 -10.01
N LYS A 399 2.34 -9.96 -9.79
CA LYS A 399 1.46 -9.23 -10.71
C LYS A 399 1.55 -7.73 -10.41
N LYS A 400 2.02 -6.93 -11.36
CA LYS A 400 1.87 -5.47 -11.31
C LYS A 400 0.38 -5.16 -11.41
N SER A 401 -0.15 -4.30 -10.55
CA SER A 401 -1.45 -3.68 -10.82
C SER A 401 -1.30 -2.93 -12.15
N LYS A 402 -2.14 -3.22 -13.13
CA LYS A 402 -2.06 -2.61 -14.47
C LYS A 402 -2.14 -1.10 -14.30
N GLU A 403 -1.04 -0.40 -14.56
CA GLU A 403 -1.07 1.01 -14.94
C GLU A 403 -1.67 1.07 -16.34
N GLU A 404 -2.88 1.56 -16.45
CA GLU A 404 -3.40 2.01 -17.75
C GLU A 404 -2.62 3.24 -18.19
N LYS A 405 -2.20 3.20 -19.46
CA LYS A 405 -1.53 4.29 -20.17
C LYS A 405 -2.38 5.55 -20.24
#